data_9650ff1d7b968b590201281682bd25e0
#
_entry.id   9650ff1d7b968b590201281682bd25e0
#
_cell.length_a   1.000
_cell.length_b   1.000
_cell.length_c   1.000
_cell.angle_alpha   90.00
_cell.angle_beta   90.00
_cell.angle_gamma   90.00
#
_symmetry.space_group_name_H-M   'P 1'
#
loop_
_entity.id
_entity.type
_entity.pdbx_description
1 polymer ?
#
loop_
_entity_poly.entity_id
_entity_poly.type
_entity_poly.pdbx_seq_one_letter_code
_entity_poly.pdbx_strand_id
1 'polypeptide(L)'
;ENYEVVVFQGDPGTIDLTYEEIEAEWNKMLQSVPQIGKFRIIHQEKKRYTFEDYSSQIGNADAALGIWVHKGVINEKLFEAHPNLKYIATLGHGFEDFDVEMTRRRGVTITNTIYGDVTIAQYAMALLMNICHNVTVQSDYTKTGY
;
A
#
# COMPACT_ATOMS: atom_id res chain seq x y z
N GLU A 1 18.38 -15.36 13.77
CA GLU A 1 18.09 -15.43 12.31
C GLU A 1 17.96 -14.02 11.79
N ASN A 2 18.61 -13.73 10.68
CA ASN A 2 18.55 -12.42 10.04
C ASN A 2 17.62 -12.51 8.84
N TYR A 3 16.55 -11.72 8.85
CA TYR A 3 15.58 -11.68 7.77
C TYR A 3 16.04 -10.75 6.62
N GLU A 4 15.70 -11.13 5.40
CA GLU A 4 15.82 -10.26 4.23
C GLU A 4 14.47 -9.59 3.90
N VAL A 5 14.48 -8.28 3.75
CA VAL A 5 13.28 -7.48 3.49
C VAL A 5 13.39 -6.75 2.16
N VAL A 6 12.34 -6.79 1.35
CA VAL A 6 12.19 -5.95 0.18
C VAL A 6 11.06 -4.94 0.39
N VAL A 7 11.32 -3.68 0.10
CA VAL A 7 10.35 -2.59 0.17
C VAL A 7 10.05 -2.10 -1.24
N PHE A 8 8.77 -2.08 -1.59
CA PHE A 8 8.30 -1.47 -2.83
C PHE A 8 7.77 -0.07 -2.52
N GLN A 9 8.59 0.92 -2.83
CA GLN A 9 8.23 2.32 -2.62
C GLN A 9 7.54 2.86 -3.86
N GLY A 10 6.25 3.14 -3.73
CA GLY A 10 5.48 3.84 -4.77
C GLY A 10 5.85 5.31 -4.87
N ASP A 11 5.39 5.93 -5.96
CA ASP A 11 5.49 7.38 -6.14
C ASP A 11 4.83 8.10 -4.94
N PRO A 12 5.53 9.02 -4.27
CA PRO A 12 4.95 9.83 -3.19
C PRO A 12 3.72 10.66 -3.62
N GLY A 13 3.52 10.83 -4.92
CA GLY A 13 2.31 11.45 -5.47
C GLY A 13 2.21 12.92 -5.12
N THR A 14 1.14 13.29 -4.41
CA THR A 14 0.87 14.68 -3.99
C THR A 14 1.45 15.03 -2.62
N ILE A 15 2.19 14.12 -2.00
CA ILE A 15 2.86 14.38 -0.72
C ILE A 15 4.13 15.19 -1.02
N ASP A 16 4.36 16.23 -0.25
CA ASP A 16 5.52 17.13 -0.40
C ASP A 16 6.81 16.48 0.18
N LEU A 17 7.09 15.26 -0.28
CA LEU A 17 8.26 14.47 0.11
C LEU A 17 8.97 13.96 -1.14
N THR A 18 10.30 14.01 -1.11
CA THR A 18 11.13 13.42 -2.15
C THR A 18 11.35 11.92 -1.94
N TYR A 19 11.78 11.21 -2.99
CA TYR A 19 12.17 9.80 -2.86
C TYR A 19 13.29 9.61 -1.83
N GLU A 20 14.25 10.52 -1.80
CA GLU A 20 15.38 10.49 -0.88
C GLU A 20 14.95 10.61 0.59
N GLU A 21 13.98 11.50 0.87
CA GLU A 21 13.44 11.66 2.22
C GLU A 21 12.69 10.41 2.69
N ILE A 22 11.87 9.82 1.82
CA ILE A 22 11.14 8.58 2.12
C ILE A 22 12.12 7.42 2.30
N GLU A 23 13.13 7.30 1.44
CA GLU A 23 14.16 6.27 1.55
C GLU A 23 14.97 6.41 2.85
N ALA A 24 15.28 7.63 3.26
CA ALA A 24 15.94 7.90 4.53
C ALA A 24 15.11 7.41 5.73
N GLU A 25 13.79 7.62 5.72
CA GLU A 25 12.90 7.11 6.78
C GLU A 25 12.79 5.57 6.76
N TRP A 26 12.71 4.95 5.56
CA TRP A 26 12.78 3.49 5.45
C TRP A 26 14.08 2.94 6.01
N ASN A 27 15.22 3.51 5.63
CA ASN A 27 16.54 3.11 6.12
C ASN A 27 16.60 3.19 7.65
N LYS A 28 16.15 4.29 8.23
CA LYS A 28 16.11 4.49 9.68
C LYS A 28 15.23 3.46 10.38
N MET A 29 14.02 3.21 9.86
CA MET A 29 13.10 2.23 10.42
C MET A 29 13.65 0.80 10.34
N LEU A 30 14.12 0.37 9.18
CA LEU A 30 14.58 -1.00 8.97
C LEU A 30 15.86 -1.29 9.75
N GLN A 31 16.78 -0.32 9.84
CA GLN A 31 18.00 -0.45 10.66
C GLN A 31 17.71 -0.50 12.16
N SER A 32 16.58 0.01 12.61
CA SER A 32 16.18 -0.03 14.02
C SER A 32 15.70 -1.42 14.48
N VAL A 33 15.46 -2.34 13.54
CA VAL A 33 14.96 -3.69 13.82
C VAL A 33 16.13 -4.69 13.77
N PRO A 34 16.63 -5.20 14.91
CA PRO A 34 17.84 -6.02 14.95
C PRO A 34 17.74 -7.33 14.16
N GLN A 35 16.52 -7.81 13.90
CA GLN A 35 16.27 -9.05 13.17
C GLN A 35 16.40 -8.90 11.65
N ILE A 36 16.43 -7.67 11.14
CA ILE A 36 16.60 -7.41 9.71
C ILE A 36 18.09 -7.40 9.40
N GLY A 37 18.56 -8.40 8.65
CA GLY A 37 19.97 -8.52 8.25
C GLY A 37 20.26 -7.82 6.94
N LYS A 38 19.32 -7.86 6.01
CA LYS A 38 19.41 -7.22 4.68
C LYS A 38 18.09 -6.62 4.29
N PHE A 39 18.15 -5.48 3.61
CA PHE A 39 16.96 -4.93 2.98
C PHE A 39 17.31 -4.21 1.67
N ARG A 40 16.31 -4.10 0.81
CA ARG A 40 16.37 -3.40 -0.48
C ARG A 40 15.13 -2.54 -0.61
N ILE A 41 15.32 -1.31 -1.06
CA ILE A 41 14.22 -0.38 -1.37
C ILE A 41 14.16 -0.23 -2.88
N ILE A 42 13.00 -0.50 -3.44
CA ILE A 42 12.75 -0.49 -4.89
C ILE A 42 11.77 0.62 -5.18
N HIS A 43 12.20 1.63 -5.90
CA HIS A 43 11.32 2.69 -6.38
C HIS A 43 10.49 2.18 -7.56
N GLN A 44 9.17 2.25 -7.41
CA GLN A 44 8.25 1.83 -8.45
C GLN A 44 8.19 2.88 -9.56
N GLU A 45 8.65 2.52 -10.74
CA GLU A 45 8.61 3.37 -11.92
C GLU A 45 7.23 3.46 -12.57
N LYS A 46 6.35 2.49 -12.26
CA LYS A 46 5.00 2.39 -12.79
C LYS A 46 3.96 2.66 -11.71
N LYS A 47 2.88 3.31 -12.09
CA LYS A 47 1.74 3.58 -11.20
C LYS A 47 1.11 2.32 -10.60
N ARG A 48 1.17 1.18 -11.31
CA ARG A 48 0.68 -0.13 -10.86
C ARG A 48 1.65 -1.21 -11.31
N TYR A 49 2.16 -1.94 -10.36
CA TYR A 49 2.94 -3.14 -10.60
C TYR A 49 2.02 -4.34 -10.82
N THR A 50 2.38 -5.17 -11.79
CA THR A 50 1.76 -6.47 -12.04
C THR A 50 2.34 -7.54 -11.13
N PHE A 51 1.82 -8.75 -11.20
CA PHE A 51 2.41 -9.93 -10.56
C PHE A 51 3.89 -10.10 -10.96
N GLU A 52 4.19 -10.00 -12.25
CA GLU A 52 5.54 -10.16 -12.79
C GLU A 52 6.50 -9.07 -12.30
N ASP A 53 6.02 -7.83 -12.20
CA ASP A 53 6.81 -6.71 -11.70
C ASP A 53 7.24 -6.95 -10.24
N TYR A 54 6.33 -7.42 -9.38
CA TYR A 54 6.66 -7.77 -7.99
C TYR A 54 7.52 -9.02 -7.89
N SER A 55 7.10 -10.10 -8.54
CA SER A 55 7.76 -11.39 -8.45
C SER A 55 9.21 -11.33 -8.92
N SER A 56 9.51 -10.60 -10.00
CA SER A 56 10.88 -10.45 -10.49
C SER A 56 11.84 -9.78 -9.50
N GLN A 57 11.32 -9.07 -8.50
CA GLN A 57 12.11 -8.26 -7.58
C GLN A 57 12.10 -8.76 -6.13
N ILE A 58 11.21 -9.68 -5.77
CA ILE A 58 11.16 -10.25 -4.41
C ILE A 58 12.43 -11.08 -4.10
N GLY A 59 12.91 -11.85 -5.06
CA GLY A 59 14.10 -12.69 -4.86
C GLY A 59 13.92 -13.70 -3.73
N ASN A 60 14.85 -13.73 -2.80
CA ASN A 60 14.85 -14.63 -1.63
C ASN A 60 14.35 -13.95 -0.34
N ALA A 61 13.68 -12.82 -0.46
CA ALA A 61 13.22 -12.06 0.70
C ALA A 61 12.22 -12.86 1.57
N ASP A 62 12.36 -12.71 2.88
CA ASP A 62 11.44 -13.25 3.88
C ASP A 62 10.20 -12.39 4.05
N ALA A 63 10.35 -11.07 3.77
CA ALA A 63 9.27 -10.10 3.88
C ALA A 63 9.24 -9.13 2.68
N ALA A 64 8.03 -8.80 2.25
CA ALA A 64 7.78 -7.80 1.20
C ALA A 64 6.83 -6.72 1.73
N LEU A 65 7.30 -5.48 1.72
CA LEU A 65 6.56 -4.32 2.21
C LEU A 65 6.15 -3.42 1.05
N GLY A 66 5.00 -2.78 1.18
CA GLY A 66 4.55 -1.81 0.19
C GLY A 66 3.89 -2.40 -1.06
N ILE A 67 3.40 -3.64 -0.98
CA ILE A 67 2.67 -4.24 -2.10
C ILE A 67 1.28 -3.65 -2.18
N TRP A 68 0.91 -3.07 -3.31
CA TRP A 68 -0.46 -2.76 -3.63
C TRP A 68 -1.24 -4.04 -3.92
N VAL A 69 -2.29 -4.25 -3.12
CA VAL A 69 -3.20 -5.37 -3.35
C VAL A 69 -4.13 -5.03 -4.49
N HIS A 70 -4.07 -5.81 -5.53
CA HIS A 70 -5.09 -5.87 -6.56
C HIS A 70 -5.14 -7.29 -7.11
N LYS A 71 -6.24 -7.61 -7.75
CA LYS A 71 -6.56 -8.96 -8.19
C LYS A 71 -5.42 -9.60 -8.98
N GLY A 72 -4.96 -10.75 -8.51
CA GLY A 72 -3.93 -11.55 -9.19
C GLY A 72 -2.49 -11.33 -8.73
N VAL A 73 -2.20 -10.38 -7.83
CA VAL A 73 -0.84 -10.18 -7.31
C VAL A 73 -0.50 -11.19 -6.22
N ILE A 74 -1.31 -11.28 -5.17
CA ILE A 74 -1.10 -12.23 -4.08
C ILE A 74 -1.87 -13.51 -4.40
N ASN A 75 -1.17 -14.51 -4.91
CA ASN A 75 -1.75 -15.78 -5.34
C ASN A 75 -0.80 -16.95 -5.08
N GLU A 76 -1.23 -18.18 -5.35
CA GLU A 76 -0.42 -19.40 -5.16
C GLU A 76 0.92 -19.34 -5.88
N LYS A 77 0.96 -18.80 -7.11
CA LYS A 77 2.18 -18.72 -7.91
C LYS A 77 3.25 -17.83 -7.26
N LEU A 78 2.82 -16.78 -6.53
CA LEU A 78 3.75 -15.92 -5.80
C LEU A 78 4.50 -16.72 -4.73
N PHE A 79 3.80 -17.54 -3.97
CA PHE A 79 4.40 -18.33 -2.89
C PHE A 79 5.16 -19.55 -3.38
N GLU A 80 4.80 -20.09 -4.56
CA GLU A 80 5.58 -21.13 -5.24
C GLU A 80 6.91 -20.58 -5.74
N ALA A 81 6.89 -19.38 -6.31
CA ALA A 81 8.11 -18.71 -6.80
C ALA A 81 8.99 -18.19 -5.65
N HIS A 82 8.40 -17.85 -4.49
CA HIS A 82 9.10 -17.26 -3.35
C HIS A 82 8.80 -18.01 -2.05
N PRO A 83 9.34 -19.23 -1.87
CA PRO A 83 9.02 -20.09 -0.73
C PRO A 83 9.52 -19.54 0.62
N ASN A 84 10.47 -18.61 0.60
CA ASN A 84 10.99 -17.95 1.80
C ASN A 84 10.06 -16.85 2.30
N LEU A 85 9.16 -16.33 1.45
CA LEU A 85 8.28 -15.22 1.79
C LEU A 85 7.27 -15.64 2.87
N LYS A 86 7.36 -15.00 4.05
CA LYS A 86 6.54 -15.28 5.23
C LYS A 86 5.70 -14.09 5.68
N TYR A 87 6.04 -12.89 5.20
CA TYR A 87 5.33 -11.69 5.60
C TYR A 87 5.13 -10.74 4.41
N ILE A 88 3.92 -10.20 4.29
CA ILE A 88 3.58 -9.16 3.32
C ILE A 88 2.87 -8.02 4.04
N ALA A 89 3.38 -6.81 3.93
CA ALA A 89 2.66 -5.59 4.32
C ALA A 89 2.09 -4.92 3.06
N THR A 90 0.78 -4.80 3.00
CA THR A 90 0.10 -4.18 1.88
C THR A 90 -0.14 -2.70 2.12
N LEU A 91 -0.24 -1.91 1.05
CA LEU A 91 -0.59 -0.49 1.11
C LEU A 91 -2.11 -0.26 1.11
N GLY A 92 -2.90 -1.28 0.85
CA GLY A 92 -4.36 -1.18 0.80
C GLY A 92 -5.01 -1.34 2.17
N HIS A 93 -6.20 -0.76 2.33
CA HIS A 93 -7.08 -1.04 3.47
C HIS A 93 -7.85 -2.35 3.25
N GLY A 94 -8.31 -2.60 2.03
CA GLY A 94 -9.05 -3.80 1.64
C GLY A 94 -8.17 -5.06 1.61
N PHE A 95 -8.80 -6.21 1.70
CA PHE A 95 -8.16 -7.53 1.64
C PHE A 95 -8.95 -8.53 0.77
N GLU A 96 -9.91 -8.04 0.00
CA GLU A 96 -10.82 -8.85 -0.81
C GLU A 96 -10.16 -9.44 -2.06
N ASP A 97 -9.02 -8.90 -2.45
CA ASP A 97 -8.33 -9.27 -3.68
C ASP A 97 -7.40 -10.48 -3.56
N PHE A 98 -7.32 -11.10 -2.37
CA PHE A 98 -6.54 -12.33 -2.16
C PHE A 98 -7.27 -13.31 -1.24
N ASP A 99 -6.95 -14.60 -1.39
CA ASP A 99 -7.50 -15.68 -0.59
C ASP A 99 -6.78 -15.79 0.77
N VAL A 100 -7.44 -15.34 1.83
CA VAL A 100 -6.93 -15.38 3.21
C VAL A 100 -6.66 -16.82 3.68
N GLU A 101 -7.51 -17.77 3.30
CA GLU A 101 -7.31 -19.17 3.68
C GLU A 101 -6.10 -19.79 2.97
N MET A 102 -5.83 -19.40 1.74
CA MET A 102 -4.62 -19.79 1.02
C MET A 102 -3.37 -19.26 1.74
N THR A 103 -3.33 -17.98 2.11
CA THR A 103 -2.18 -17.40 2.82
C THR A 103 -1.95 -18.06 4.17
N ARG A 104 -3.02 -18.40 4.89
CA ARG A 104 -2.95 -19.14 6.15
C ARG A 104 -2.35 -20.54 5.97
N ARG A 105 -2.80 -21.29 4.95
CA ARG A 105 -2.25 -22.62 4.63
C ARG A 105 -0.75 -22.56 4.28
N ARG A 106 -0.32 -21.49 3.63
CA ARG A 106 1.09 -21.26 3.28
C ARG A 106 1.93 -20.73 4.44
N GLY A 107 1.32 -20.41 5.58
CA GLY A 107 2.01 -19.83 6.74
C GLY A 107 2.55 -18.42 6.49
N VAL A 108 1.90 -17.67 5.58
CA VAL A 108 2.25 -16.29 5.27
C VAL A 108 1.33 -15.34 6.01
N THR A 109 1.93 -14.41 6.75
CA THR A 109 1.18 -13.34 7.43
C THR A 109 1.06 -12.15 6.49
N ILE A 110 -0.16 -11.64 6.33
CA ILE A 110 -0.42 -10.42 5.57
C ILE A 110 -1.04 -9.39 6.50
N THR A 111 -0.52 -8.17 6.46
CA THR A 111 -1.09 -7.01 7.15
C THR A 111 -1.53 -5.97 6.14
N ASN A 112 -2.63 -5.31 6.45
CA ASN A 112 -3.15 -4.16 5.71
C ASN A 112 -2.96 -2.88 6.52
N THR A 113 -3.24 -1.73 5.89
CA THR A 113 -3.16 -0.42 6.53
C THR A 113 -4.57 0.06 6.90
N ILE A 114 -4.67 0.76 8.03
CA ILE A 114 -5.90 1.43 8.45
C ILE A 114 -5.71 2.92 8.20
N TYR A 115 -6.43 3.47 7.22
CA TYR A 115 -6.38 4.90 6.90
C TYR A 115 -7.67 5.34 6.21
N GLY A 116 -7.96 6.63 6.30
CA GLY A 116 -8.96 7.30 5.48
C GLY A 116 -10.43 7.04 5.83
N ASP A 117 -10.75 6.15 6.76
CA ASP A 117 -12.12 5.82 7.17
C ASP A 117 -12.89 7.05 7.65
N VAL A 118 -12.31 7.82 8.58
CA VAL A 118 -12.89 9.08 9.08
C VAL A 118 -13.00 10.11 7.96
N THR A 119 -11.93 10.26 7.17
CA THR A 119 -11.90 11.24 6.07
C THR A 119 -12.92 10.92 4.98
N ILE A 120 -13.05 9.63 4.63
CA ILE A 120 -14.05 9.18 3.64
C ILE A 120 -15.46 9.40 4.17
N ALA A 121 -15.72 9.08 5.44
CA ALA A 121 -17.01 9.32 6.08
C ALA A 121 -17.36 10.83 6.12
N GLN A 122 -16.41 11.68 6.48
CA GLN A 122 -16.58 13.13 6.46
C GLN A 122 -16.87 13.65 5.05
N TYR A 123 -16.17 13.14 4.04
CA TYR A 123 -16.40 13.54 2.66
C TYR A 123 -17.79 13.11 2.17
N ALA A 124 -18.22 11.90 2.50
CA ALA A 124 -19.58 11.44 2.18
C ALA A 124 -20.65 12.32 2.85
N MET A 125 -20.47 12.70 4.10
CA MET A 125 -21.35 13.65 4.81
C MET A 125 -21.33 15.03 4.17
N ALA A 126 -20.17 15.54 3.78
CA ALA A 126 -20.06 16.83 3.08
C ALA A 126 -20.83 16.83 1.75
N LEU A 127 -20.74 15.75 0.97
CA LEU A 127 -21.51 15.59 -0.27
C LEU A 127 -23.00 15.52 0.02
N LEU A 128 -23.42 14.76 1.02
CA LEU A 128 -24.83 14.68 1.44
C LEU A 128 -25.38 16.06 1.83
N MET A 129 -24.68 16.80 2.65
CA MET A 129 -25.08 18.14 3.07
C MET A 129 -25.11 19.12 1.91
N ASN A 130 -24.16 19.02 0.97
CA ASN A 130 -24.19 19.84 -0.24
C ASN A 130 -25.44 19.58 -1.08
N ILE A 131 -25.85 18.32 -1.22
CA ILE A 131 -27.08 17.96 -1.95
C ILE A 131 -28.33 18.45 -1.21
N CYS A 132 -28.42 18.20 0.10
CA CYS A 132 -29.59 18.56 0.89
C CYS A 132 -29.83 20.08 0.94
N HIS A 133 -28.77 20.87 0.97
CA HIS A 133 -28.82 22.32 1.11
C HIS A 133 -28.52 23.10 -0.17
N ASN A 134 -28.28 22.39 -1.28
CA ASN A 134 -27.94 23.01 -2.57
C ASN A 134 -26.78 24.03 -2.48
N VAL A 135 -25.77 23.74 -1.66
CA VAL A 135 -24.68 24.68 -1.34
C VAL A 135 -23.99 25.21 -2.59
N THR A 136 -23.68 24.33 -3.55
CA THR A 136 -23.05 24.73 -4.81
C THR A 136 -23.94 25.65 -5.62
N VAL A 137 -25.21 25.32 -5.75
CA VAL A 137 -26.19 26.14 -6.49
C VAL A 137 -26.37 27.52 -5.86
N GLN A 138 -26.49 27.55 -4.51
CA GLN A 138 -26.63 28.83 -3.78
C GLN A 138 -25.34 29.68 -3.91
N SER A 139 -24.18 29.06 -3.86
CA SER A 139 -22.91 29.76 -4.06
C SER A 139 -22.81 30.39 -5.44
N ASP A 140 -23.26 29.68 -6.47
CA ASP A 140 -23.23 30.20 -7.85
C ASP A 140 -24.22 31.35 -8.04
N TYR A 141 -25.42 31.27 -7.48
CA TYR A 141 -26.37 32.38 -7.47
C TYR A 141 -25.78 33.62 -6.77
N THR A 142 -25.15 33.45 -5.63
CA THR A 142 -24.53 34.56 -4.89
C THR A 142 -23.42 35.24 -5.71
N LYS A 143 -22.62 34.46 -6.44
CA LYS A 143 -21.52 34.98 -7.29
C LYS A 143 -22.04 35.72 -8.51
N THR A 144 -23.20 35.36 -9.01
CA THR A 144 -23.83 36.00 -10.18
C THR A 144 -24.67 37.24 -9.81
N GLY A 145 -24.76 37.59 -8.52
CA GLY A 145 -25.42 38.81 -8.07
C GLY A 145 -26.94 38.71 -7.88
N TYR A 146 -27.44 37.53 -7.65
CA TYR A 146 -28.82 37.27 -7.23
C TYR A 146 -28.92 37.13 -5.71
#